data_4150408fb87f88655426c5a474661a02
#
_entry.id   4150408fb87f88655426c5a474661a02
#
_cell.length_a   1.000
_cell.length_b   1.000
_cell.length_c   1.000
_cell.angle_alpha   90.00
_cell.angle_beta   90.00
_cell.angle_gamma   90.00
#
_symmetry.space_group_name_H-M   'P 1'
#
loop_
_entity.id
_entity.type
_entity.pdbx_description
1 polymer ?
#
loop_
_entity_poly.entity_id
_entity_poly.type
_entity_poly.pdbx_seq_one_letter_code
_entity_poly.pdbx_strand_id
1 'polypeptide(L)'
;SALFLLGALLLHVIARERGGRLGALGLALAWGVLWPLSFFSKETGVLFPLFALAWELIVRRSAHGGLDRFARLLATATVLAAVAGVAYGLSPAGRWLWAGYELRSFSLPERMLTEGRVLWFYLGLMVLPRLEALGLYHDDIAVSTSLLEPWTTLPALVGLAGLAWLAWRARIQAPLLSFGIVWFLVGHGLE
;
A
#
# COMPACT_ATOMS: atom_id res chain seq x y z
N SER A 1 9.03 8.82 9.60
CA SER A 1 9.08 7.80 8.55
C SER A 1 8.64 8.34 7.18
N ALA A 2 7.53 9.10 7.09
CA ALA A 2 7.02 9.62 5.82
C ALA A 2 8.07 10.42 5.01
N LEU A 3 8.89 11.24 5.67
CA LEU A 3 9.98 11.98 5.02
C LEU A 3 10.96 11.03 4.30
N PHE A 4 11.39 9.97 4.97
CA PHE A 4 12.33 9.00 4.38
C PHE A 4 11.68 8.17 3.28
N LEU A 5 10.43 7.77 3.45
CA LEU A 5 9.67 7.03 2.44
C LEU A 5 9.50 7.85 1.15
N LEU A 6 9.01 9.09 1.29
CA LEU A 6 8.81 9.99 0.15
C LEU A 6 10.15 10.40 -0.47
N GLY A 7 11.18 10.64 0.35
CA GLY A 7 12.54 10.91 -0.13
C GLY A 7 13.12 9.74 -0.91
N ALA A 8 12.93 8.51 -0.42
CA ALA A 8 13.36 7.29 -1.12
C ALA A 8 12.65 7.13 -2.46
N LEU A 9 11.33 7.37 -2.51
CA LEU A 9 10.57 7.28 -3.74
C LEU A 9 10.97 8.38 -4.74
N LEU A 10 11.07 9.62 -4.28
CA LEU A 10 11.50 10.72 -5.14
C LEU A 10 12.89 10.46 -5.73
N LEU A 11 13.83 10.02 -4.89
CA LEU A 11 15.18 9.70 -5.34
C LEU A 11 15.20 8.50 -6.30
N HIS A 12 14.35 7.48 -6.05
CA HIS A 12 14.15 6.36 -6.97
C HIS A 12 13.68 6.86 -8.34
N VAL A 13 12.62 7.68 -8.38
CA VAL A 13 12.08 8.25 -9.62
C VAL A 13 13.15 9.03 -10.38
N ILE A 14 13.82 9.98 -9.73
CA ILE A 14 14.88 10.80 -10.34
C ILE A 14 16.02 9.93 -10.85
N ALA A 15 16.44 8.95 -10.08
CA ALA A 15 17.54 8.05 -10.44
C ALA A 15 17.21 7.19 -11.65
N ARG A 16 15.96 6.72 -11.75
CA ARG A 16 15.47 5.92 -12.89
C ARG A 16 15.38 6.74 -14.18
N GLU A 17 15.04 8.03 -14.09
CA GLU A 17 14.99 8.92 -15.26
C GLU A 17 16.38 9.37 -15.70
N ARG A 18 17.31 9.62 -14.76
CA ARG A 18 18.66 10.05 -15.09
C ARG A 18 19.52 8.95 -15.71
N GLY A 19 19.39 7.71 -15.25
CA GLY A 19 20.20 6.59 -15.69
C GLY A 19 21.72 6.75 -15.42
N GLY A 20 22.54 5.91 -16.03
CA GLY A 20 23.99 5.97 -15.92
C GLY A 20 24.52 5.84 -14.48
N ARG A 21 25.74 6.33 -14.22
CA ARG A 21 26.39 6.23 -12.90
C ARG A 21 25.66 7.03 -11.81
N LEU A 22 25.16 8.22 -12.14
CA LEU A 22 24.41 9.05 -11.18
C LEU A 22 23.07 8.42 -10.83
N GLY A 23 22.37 7.80 -11.80
CA GLY A 23 21.18 7.02 -11.54
C GLY A 23 21.46 5.82 -10.63
N ALA A 24 22.55 5.08 -10.88
CA ALA A 24 22.93 3.95 -10.03
C ALA A 24 23.23 4.39 -8.58
N LEU A 25 23.93 5.50 -8.38
CA LEU A 25 24.17 6.07 -7.06
C LEU A 25 22.88 6.50 -6.38
N GLY A 26 21.97 7.15 -7.12
CA GLY A 26 20.65 7.54 -6.61
C GLY A 26 19.85 6.33 -6.15
N LEU A 27 19.80 5.25 -6.94
CA LEU A 27 19.16 4.00 -6.54
C LEU A 27 19.82 3.38 -5.30
N ALA A 28 21.15 3.35 -5.24
CA ALA A 28 21.87 2.82 -4.07
C ALA A 28 21.52 3.61 -2.80
N LEU A 29 21.40 4.93 -2.87
CA LEU A 29 20.99 5.78 -1.74
C LEU A 29 19.51 5.57 -1.39
N ALA A 30 18.62 5.50 -2.38
CA ALA A 30 17.18 5.30 -2.15
C ALA A 30 16.93 3.96 -1.44
N TRP A 31 17.52 2.87 -1.94
CA TRP A 31 17.29 1.50 -1.48
C TRP A 31 18.20 1.10 -0.31
N GLY A 32 19.45 1.60 -0.26
CA GLY A 32 20.42 1.23 0.75
C GLY A 32 20.42 2.11 2.00
N VAL A 33 19.90 3.34 1.90
CA VAL A 33 19.91 4.29 3.01
C VAL A 33 18.51 4.76 3.37
N LEU A 34 17.79 5.41 2.46
CA LEU A 34 16.50 6.05 2.79
C LEU A 34 15.40 5.03 3.10
N TRP A 35 15.35 3.93 2.37
CA TRP A 35 14.38 2.86 2.66
C TRP A 35 14.62 2.21 4.04
N PRO A 36 15.83 1.73 4.40
CA PRO A 36 16.09 1.26 5.77
C PRO A 36 15.75 2.28 6.84
N LEU A 37 16.11 3.57 6.66
CA LEU A 37 15.74 4.62 7.60
C LEU A 37 14.22 4.78 7.72
N SER A 38 13.47 4.65 6.64
CA SER A 38 12.01 4.65 6.68
C SER A 38 11.47 3.47 7.46
N PHE A 39 11.96 2.27 7.16
CA PHE A 39 11.56 1.01 7.80
C PHE A 39 11.82 1.02 9.32
N PHE A 40 13.02 1.43 9.74
CA PHE A 40 13.35 1.52 11.17
C PHE A 40 12.68 2.70 11.89
N SER A 41 12.12 3.66 11.14
CA SER A 41 11.34 4.76 11.74
C SER A 41 9.87 4.39 12.00
N LYS A 42 9.28 3.54 11.16
CA LYS A 42 7.91 3.02 11.28
C LYS A 42 7.72 1.85 10.31
N GLU A 43 6.91 0.86 10.71
CA GLU A 43 6.60 -0.35 9.91
C GLU A 43 6.06 -0.04 8.51
N THR A 44 5.36 1.09 8.32
CA THR A 44 4.89 1.53 7.00
C THR A 44 6.01 1.73 5.97
N GLY A 45 7.27 1.89 6.43
CA GLY A 45 8.44 1.93 5.54
C GLY A 45 8.65 0.65 4.72
N VAL A 46 8.11 -0.49 5.17
CA VAL A 46 8.15 -1.76 4.41
C VAL A 46 7.41 -1.66 3.07
N LEU A 47 6.48 -0.71 2.92
CA LEU A 47 5.70 -0.52 1.71
C LEU A 47 6.48 0.16 0.56
N PHE A 48 7.66 0.73 0.81
CA PHE A 48 8.44 1.41 -0.22
C PHE A 48 8.66 0.57 -1.50
N PRO A 49 9.04 -0.73 -1.44
CA PRO A 49 9.17 -1.55 -2.64
C PRO A 49 7.88 -1.67 -3.45
N LEU A 50 6.71 -1.72 -2.79
CA LEU A 50 5.41 -1.75 -3.43
C LEU A 50 5.08 -0.44 -4.14
N PHE A 51 5.39 0.71 -3.52
CA PHE A 51 5.22 2.02 -4.15
C PHE A 51 6.18 2.23 -5.32
N ALA A 52 7.44 1.82 -5.18
CA ALA A 52 8.41 1.85 -6.27
C ALA A 52 7.96 0.96 -7.44
N LEU A 53 7.46 -0.25 -7.14
CA LEU A 53 6.91 -1.15 -8.14
C LEU A 53 5.66 -0.58 -8.82
N ALA A 54 4.73 0.01 -8.06
CA ALA A 54 3.54 0.66 -8.61
C ALA A 54 3.94 1.79 -9.59
N TRP A 55 4.94 2.60 -9.23
CA TRP A 55 5.45 3.64 -10.11
C TRP A 55 6.05 3.05 -11.41
N GLU A 56 6.89 2.02 -11.31
CA GLU A 56 7.48 1.33 -12.47
C GLU A 56 6.42 0.72 -13.40
N LEU A 57 5.39 0.05 -12.82
CA LEU A 57 4.37 -0.66 -13.59
C LEU A 57 3.32 0.27 -14.22
N ILE A 58 3.08 1.43 -13.62
CA ILE A 58 2.01 2.33 -14.02
C ILE A 58 2.59 3.54 -14.76
N VAL A 59 3.35 4.38 -14.04
CA VAL A 59 3.78 5.68 -14.56
C VAL A 59 4.91 5.50 -15.58
N ARG A 60 5.99 4.85 -15.17
CA ARG A 60 7.18 4.70 -16.03
C ARG A 60 6.90 3.82 -17.24
N ARG A 61 6.20 2.70 -17.05
CA ARG A 61 5.80 1.83 -18.16
C ARG A 61 4.95 2.58 -19.20
N SER A 62 4.00 3.42 -18.75
CA SER A 62 3.17 4.23 -19.63
C SER A 62 3.99 5.23 -20.44
N ALA A 63 5.03 5.83 -19.83
CA ALA A 63 5.90 6.81 -20.48
C ALA A 63 6.91 6.17 -21.47
N HIS A 64 7.42 4.96 -21.19
CA HIS A 64 8.51 4.33 -21.94
C HIS A 64 8.08 3.12 -22.80
N GLY A 65 6.79 2.79 -22.80
CA GLY A 65 6.23 1.72 -23.65
C GLY A 65 6.51 0.30 -23.19
N GLY A 66 7.13 0.07 -22.02
CA GLY A 66 7.41 -1.30 -21.53
C GLY A 66 8.13 -1.37 -20.20
N LEU A 67 8.38 -2.60 -19.74
CA LEU A 67 9.14 -2.90 -18.52
C LEU A 67 10.57 -3.27 -18.89
N ASP A 68 11.53 -2.52 -18.35
CA ASP A 68 12.94 -2.86 -18.47
C ASP A 68 13.37 -3.98 -17.49
N ARG A 69 14.65 -4.32 -17.53
CA ARG A 69 15.20 -5.40 -16.68
C ARG A 69 15.03 -5.10 -15.19
N PHE A 70 15.25 -3.85 -14.77
CA PHE A 70 15.14 -3.47 -13.38
C PHE A 70 13.69 -3.62 -12.89
N ALA A 71 12.70 -3.09 -13.61
CA ALA A 71 11.28 -3.18 -13.25
C ALA A 71 10.83 -4.67 -13.17
N ARG A 72 11.30 -5.53 -14.08
CA ARG A 72 11.00 -6.98 -14.02
C ARG A 72 11.63 -7.64 -12.80
N LEU A 73 12.89 -7.34 -12.49
CA LEU A 73 13.55 -7.87 -11.29
C LEU A 73 12.87 -7.40 -10.01
N LEU A 74 12.51 -6.13 -9.94
CA LEU A 74 11.76 -5.58 -8.80
C LEU A 74 10.40 -6.28 -8.64
N ALA A 75 9.65 -6.47 -9.74
CA ALA A 75 8.38 -7.19 -9.70
C ALA A 75 8.56 -8.64 -9.20
N THR A 76 9.55 -9.37 -9.74
CA THR A 76 9.85 -10.74 -9.32
C THR A 76 10.25 -10.79 -7.84
N ALA A 77 11.13 -9.90 -7.39
CA ALA A 77 11.56 -9.84 -5.98
C ALA A 77 10.38 -9.53 -5.06
N THR A 78 9.50 -8.60 -5.44
CA THR A 78 8.32 -8.25 -4.66
C THR A 78 7.33 -9.43 -4.56
N VAL A 79 7.09 -10.15 -5.66
CA VAL A 79 6.23 -11.34 -5.66
C VAL A 79 6.83 -12.44 -4.78
N LEU A 80 8.13 -12.72 -4.90
CA LEU A 80 8.81 -13.72 -4.08
C LEU A 80 8.76 -13.35 -2.59
N ALA A 81 8.98 -12.06 -2.25
CA ALA A 81 8.87 -11.58 -0.88
C ALA A 81 7.44 -11.72 -0.34
N ALA A 82 6.42 -11.41 -1.14
CA ALA A 82 5.02 -11.58 -0.76
C ALA A 82 4.68 -13.07 -0.51
N VAL A 83 5.09 -13.96 -1.42
CA VAL A 83 4.89 -15.41 -1.26
C VAL A 83 5.60 -15.92 -0.01
N ALA A 84 6.86 -15.52 0.21
CA ALA A 84 7.62 -15.89 1.40
C ALA A 84 6.96 -15.36 2.70
N GLY A 85 6.45 -14.13 2.69
CA GLY A 85 5.73 -13.52 3.81
C GLY A 85 4.45 -14.28 4.14
N VAL A 86 3.64 -14.63 3.13
CA VAL A 86 2.43 -15.45 3.32
C VAL A 86 2.79 -16.85 3.84
N ALA A 87 3.78 -17.51 3.24
CA ALA A 87 4.23 -18.83 3.67
C ALA A 87 4.73 -18.80 5.12
N TYR A 88 5.47 -17.77 5.51
CA TYR A 88 5.91 -17.54 6.88
C TYR A 88 4.72 -17.36 7.83
N GLY A 89 3.77 -16.47 7.49
CA GLY A 89 2.58 -16.20 8.30
C GLY A 89 1.70 -17.44 8.51
N LEU A 90 1.64 -18.34 7.53
CA LEU A 90 0.91 -19.60 7.62
C LEU A 90 1.70 -20.73 8.33
N SER A 91 2.99 -20.55 8.54
CA SER A 91 3.87 -21.54 9.20
C SER A 91 3.71 -21.51 10.72
N PRO A 92 4.11 -22.60 11.43
CA PRO A 92 4.17 -22.59 12.89
C PRO A 92 5.02 -21.45 13.47
N ALA A 93 6.10 -21.06 12.78
CA ALA A 93 6.97 -19.96 13.20
C ALA A 93 6.29 -18.60 13.11
N GLY A 94 5.30 -18.42 12.23
CA GLY A 94 4.54 -17.17 12.04
C GLY A 94 3.33 -17.03 12.97
N ARG A 95 3.01 -18.02 13.82
CA ARG A 95 1.83 -17.99 14.71
C ARG A 95 1.77 -16.76 15.63
N TRP A 96 2.92 -16.24 16.04
CA TRP A 96 2.98 -15.05 16.89
C TRP A 96 2.34 -13.81 16.23
N LEU A 97 2.30 -13.75 14.90
CA LEU A 97 1.63 -12.66 14.18
C LEU A 97 0.12 -12.63 14.45
N TRP A 98 -0.46 -13.80 14.69
CA TRP A 98 -1.90 -13.98 14.87
C TRP A 98 -2.30 -14.09 16.36
N ALA A 99 -1.35 -14.42 17.24
CA ALA A 99 -1.60 -14.59 18.68
C ALA A 99 -2.23 -13.35 19.34
N GLY A 100 -1.92 -12.15 18.83
CA GLY A 100 -2.50 -10.91 19.32
C GLY A 100 -4.01 -10.80 19.12
N TYR A 101 -4.61 -11.59 18.22
CA TYR A 101 -6.07 -11.57 17.99
C TYR A 101 -6.85 -12.36 19.06
N GLU A 102 -6.19 -13.28 19.77
CA GLU A 102 -6.81 -14.02 20.90
C GLU A 102 -7.21 -13.11 22.07
N LEU A 103 -6.55 -11.93 22.19
CA LEU A 103 -6.80 -10.95 23.24
C LEU A 103 -7.74 -9.81 22.81
N ARG A 104 -8.23 -9.83 21.57
CA ARG A 104 -9.10 -8.78 21.02
C ARG A 104 -10.56 -9.22 20.99
N SER A 105 -11.47 -8.26 21.01
CA SER A 105 -12.91 -8.48 20.89
C SER A 105 -13.39 -8.78 19.47
N PHE A 106 -12.47 -8.83 18.50
CA PHE A 106 -12.75 -9.08 17.08
C PHE A 106 -11.66 -9.99 16.47
N SER A 107 -12.05 -10.78 15.50
CA SER A 107 -11.17 -11.67 14.73
C SER A 107 -10.49 -10.93 13.59
N LEU A 108 -9.45 -11.52 12.98
CA LEU A 108 -8.81 -10.98 11.79
C LEU A 108 -9.77 -10.77 10.61
N PRO A 109 -10.67 -11.73 10.24
CA PRO A 109 -11.65 -11.49 9.20
C PRO A 109 -12.58 -10.30 9.48
N GLU A 110 -13.07 -10.15 10.70
CA GLU A 110 -13.92 -9.02 11.11
C GLU A 110 -13.16 -7.69 11.00
N ARG A 111 -11.88 -7.67 11.37
CA ARG A 111 -11.03 -6.50 11.14
C ARG A 111 -10.94 -6.15 9.66
N MET A 112 -10.59 -7.10 8.79
CA MET A 112 -10.46 -6.86 7.35
C MET A 112 -11.77 -6.34 6.72
N LEU A 113 -12.92 -6.86 7.16
CA LEU A 113 -14.22 -6.38 6.71
C LEU A 113 -14.49 -4.95 7.19
N THR A 114 -14.14 -4.65 8.43
CA THR A 114 -14.30 -3.31 9.03
C THR A 114 -13.40 -2.28 8.35
N GLU A 115 -12.13 -2.64 8.11
CA GLU A 115 -11.17 -1.79 7.40
C GLU A 115 -11.68 -1.37 6.00
N GLY A 116 -12.35 -2.25 5.29
CA GLY A 116 -13.00 -1.90 4.03
C GLY A 116 -13.95 -0.71 4.13
N ARG A 117 -14.65 -0.53 5.28
CA ARG A 117 -15.52 0.63 5.55
C ARG A 117 -14.74 1.84 6.02
N VAL A 118 -13.73 1.62 6.87
CA VAL A 118 -12.83 2.66 7.39
C VAL A 118 -12.10 3.36 6.24
N LEU A 119 -11.70 2.65 5.21
CA LEU A 119 -11.07 3.26 4.02
C LEU A 119 -11.99 4.26 3.32
N TRP A 120 -13.29 3.99 3.24
CA TRP A 120 -14.26 4.95 2.70
C TRP A 120 -14.44 6.16 3.61
N PHE A 121 -14.39 5.97 4.92
CA PHE A 121 -14.42 7.06 5.88
C PHE A 121 -13.19 7.98 5.66
N TYR A 122 -11.98 7.44 5.54
CA TYR A 122 -10.78 8.22 5.25
C TYR A 122 -10.83 8.91 3.88
N LEU A 123 -11.30 8.22 2.83
CA LEU A 123 -11.52 8.87 1.53
C LEU A 123 -12.49 10.05 1.63
N GLY A 124 -13.57 9.89 2.40
CA GLY A 124 -14.52 10.95 2.67
C GLY A 124 -13.87 12.15 3.36
N LEU A 125 -13.02 11.92 4.37
CA LEU A 125 -12.28 12.98 5.07
C LEU A 125 -11.23 13.67 4.18
N MET A 126 -10.60 12.95 3.25
CA MET A 126 -9.65 13.53 2.31
C MET A 126 -10.34 14.47 1.31
N VAL A 127 -11.55 14.14 0.88
CA VAL A 127 -12.33 14.96 -0.09
C VAL A 127 -13.07 16.09 0.61
N LEU A 128 -13.66 15.81 1.76
CA LEU A 128 -14.45 16.77 2.55
C LEU A 128 -14.06 16.65 4.02
N PRO A 129 -13.00 17.37 4.46
CA PRO A 129 -12.55 17.33 5.84
C PRO A 129 -13.62 17.93 6.77
N ARG A 130 -14.01 17.14 7.77
CA ARG A 130 -14.95 17.56 8.83
C ARG A 130 -14.21 17.57 10.16
N LEU A 131 -14.13 18.73 10.81
CA LEU A 131 -13.37 18.90 12.05
C LEU A 131 -13.83 17.96 13.16
N GLU A 132 -15.15 17.71 13.25
CA GLU A 132 -15.77 16.79 14.22
C GLU A 132 -15.31 15.32 14.03
N ALA A 133 -14.93 14.96 12.81
CA ALA A 133 -14.49 13.61 12.45
C ALA A 133 -12.96 13.45 12.42
N LEU A 134 -12.19 14.46 12.83
CA LEU A 134 -10.72 14.41 12.92
C LEU A 134 -10.24 13.96 14.33
N GLY A 135 -11.08 13.26 15.08
CA GLY A 135 -10.71 12.67 16.38
C GLY A 135 -9.63 11.58 16.24
N LEU A 136 -8.87 11.37 17.31
CA LEU A 136 -7.85 10.30 17.39
C LEU A 136 -8.47 8.91 17.53
N TYR A 137 -9.70 8.82 18.00
CA TYR A 137 -10.42 7.58 18.26
C TYR A 137 -11.77 7.61 17.55
N HIS A 138 -12.11 6.51 16.90
CA HIS A 138 -13.36 6.31 16.16
C HIS A 138 -14.04 5.03 16.67
N ASP A 139 -14.38 5.02 17.98
CA ASP A 139 -15.04 3.90 18.65
C ASP A 139 -16.51 3.75 18.19
N ASP A 140 -17.02 4.71 17.42
CA ASP A 140 -18.35 4.73 16.82
C ASP A 140 -18.47 3.83 15.57
N ILE A 141 -17.35 3.36 15.01
CA ILE A 141 -17.39 2.47 13.86
C ILE A 141 -17.66 1.03 14.31
N ALA A 142 -18.90 0.57 14.12
CA ALA A 142 -19.29 -0.79 14.43
C ALA A 142 -18.42 -1.82 13.69
N VAL A 143 -17.97 -2.87 14.40
CA VAL A 143 -17.20 -3.99 13.81
C VAL A 143 -18.10 -4.73 12.82
N SER A 144 -17.56 -5.07 11.65
CA SER A 144 -18.24 -5.87 10.64
C SER A 144 -18.11 -7.35 10.98
N THR A 145 -19.19 -7.99 11.39
CA THR A 145 -19.24 -9.41 11.76
C THR A 145 -19.47 -10.32 10.55
N SER A 146 -20.04 -9.75 9.48
CA SER A 146 -20.26 -10.44 8.21
C SER A 146 -20.27 -9.48 7.02
N LEU A 147 -20.44 -10.00 5.80
CA LEU A 147 -20.55 -9.17 4.59
C LEU A 147 -21.80 -8.28 4.60
N LEU A 148 -22.82 -8.65 5.34
CA LEU A 148 -24.11 -7.94 5.38
C LEU A 148 -24.37 -7.26 6.74
N GLU A 149 -23.49 -7.44 7.71
CA GLU A 149 -23.65 -6.88 9.04
C GLU A 149 -22.40 -6.14 9.50
N PRO A 150 -22.47 -4.81 9.54
CA PRO A 150 -23.56 -3.96 9.09
C PRO A 150 -23.70 -3.95 7.55
N TRP A 151 -24.87 -3.65 7.05
CA TRP A 151 -25.20 -3.70 5.60
C TRP A 151 -24.27 -2.88 4.71
N THR A 152 -23.57 -1.89 5.28
CA THR A 152 -22.58 -1.02 4.60
C THR A 152 -21.28 -1.75 4.24
N THR A 153 -21.02 -2.95 4.81
CA THR A 153 -19.79 -3.71 4.57
C THR A 153 -19.66 -4.17 3.12
N LEU A 154 -20.68 -4.82 2.58
CA LEU A 154 -20.66 -5.30 1.19
C LEU A 154 -20.51 -4.16 0.16
N PRO A 155 -21.32 -3.08 0.21
CA PRO A 155 -21.12 -1.91 -0.65
C PRO A 155 -19.71 -1.31 -0.55
N ALA A 156 -19.12 -1.24 0.65
CA ALA A 156 -17.77 -0.73 0.81
C ALA A 156 -16.73 -1.59 0.08
N LEU A 157 -16.79 -2.92 0.23
CA LEU A 157 -15.89 -3.85 -0.44
C LEU A 157 -16.06 -3.82 -1.97
N VAL A 158 -17.30 -3.78 -2.46
CA VAL A 158 -17.60 -3.63 -3.90
C VAL A 158 -17.03 -2.31 -4.43
N GLY A 159 -17.17 -1.25 -3.68
CA GLY A 159 -16.59 0.05 -4.05
C GLY A 159 -15.06 0.04 -4.08
N LEU A 160 -14.37 -0.61 -3.12
CA LEU A 160 -12.92 -0.78 -3.16
C LEU A 160 -12.47 -1.63 -4.35
N ALA A 161 -13.21 -2.70 -4.67
CA ALA A 161 -12.97 -3.47 -5.89
C ALA A 161 -13.17 -2.59 -7.15
N GLY A 162 -14.18 -1.72 -7.14
CA GLY A 162 -14.40 -0.71 -8.18
C GLY A 162 -13.24 0.27 -8.33
N LEU A 163 -12.66 0.76 -7.21
CA LEU A 163 -11.46 1.60 -7.22
C LEU A 163 -10.24 0.85 -7.79
N ALA A 164 -10.03 -0.40 -7.40
CA ALA A 164 -8.95 -1.22 -7.94
C ALA A 164 -9.13 -1.47 -9.45
N TRP A 165 -10.37 -1.73 -9.89
CA TRP A 165 -10.70 -1.84 -11.31
C TRP A 165 -10.48 -0.52 -12.05
N LEU A 166 -10.87 0.61 -11.46
CA LEU A 166 -10.63 1.95 -12.02
C LEU A 166 -9.13 2.20 -12.18
N ALA A 167 -8.31 1.89 -11.17
CA ALA A 167 -6.86 2.00 -11.26
C ALA A 167 -6.31 1.16 -12.42
N TRP A 168 -6.77 -0.09 -12.54
CA TRP A 168 -6.41 -0.96 -13.66
C TRP A 168 -6.81 -0.38 -15.01
N ARG A 169 -8.01 0.18 -15.13
CA ARG A 169 -8.53 0.75 -16.37
C ARG A 169 -7.82 2.04 -16.77
N ALA A 170 -7.51 2.87 -15.75
CA ALA A 170 -6.88 4.18 -15.94
C ALA A 170 -5.35 4.12 -16.18
N ARG A 171 -4.68 2.98 -15.94
CA ARG A 171 -3.23 2.87 -15.93
C ARG A 171 -2.50 3.33 -17.19
N ILE A 172 -3.18 3.37 -18.34
CA ILE A 172 -2.63 3.80 -19.63
C ILE A 172 -3.03 5.25 -19.93
N GLN A 173 -4.30 5.61 -19.75
CA GLN A 173 -4.86 6.91 -20.12
C GLN A 173 -4.64 7.99 -19.07
N ALA A 174 -4.64 7.59 -17.79
CA ALA A 174 -4.44 8.50 -16.65
C ALA A 174 -3.51 7.83 -15.60
N PRO A 175 -2.21 7.64 -15.94
CA PRO A 175 -1.30 6.86 -15.09
C PRO A 175 -1.11 7.46 -13.70
N LEU A 176 -1.14 8.79 -13.55
CA LEU A 176 -1.04 9.43 -12.23
C LEU A 176 -2.27 9.19 -11.36
N LEU A 177 -3.48 9.21 -11.94
CA LEU A 177 -4.69 8.83 -11.21
C LEU A 177 -4.63 7.37 -10.75
N SER A 178 -4.24 6.47 -11.66
CA SER A 178 -4.05 5.06 -11.35
C SER A 178 -3.03 4.86 -10.23
N PHE A 179 -1.89 5.54 -10.30
CA PHE A 179 -0.86 5.49 -9.27
C PHE A 179 -1.37 6.00 -7.91
N GLY A 180 -2.12 7.12 -7.90
CA GLY A 180 -2.72 7.67 -6.68
C GLY A 180 -3.70 6.69 -6.00
N ILE A 181 -4.57 6.02 -6.79
CA ILE A 181 -5.48 5.00 -6.26
C ILE A 181 -4.69 3.81 -5.69
N VAL A 182 -3.69 3.31 -6.43
CA VAL A 182 -2.85 2.19 -5.95
C VAL A 182 -2.06 2.60 -4.71
N TRP A 183 -1.54 3.82 -4.67
CA TRP A 183 -0.88 4.38 -3.49
C TRP A 183 -1.79 4.35 -2.26
N PHE A 184 -3.03 4.83 -2.41
CA PHE A 184 -4.02 4.81 -1.33
C PHE A 184 -4.29 3.38 -0.84
N LEU A 185 -4.61 2.45 -1.76
CA LEU A 185 -4.94 1.07 -1.40
C LEU A 185 -3.75 0.32 -0.76
N VAL A 186 -2.54 0.49 -1.30
CA VAL A 186 -1.32 -0.14 -0.76
C VAL A 186 -0.92 0.49 0.57
N GLY A 187 -1.08 1.81 0.70
CA GLY A 187 -0.71 2.54 1.92
C GLY A 187 -1.44 2.06 3.17
N HIS A 188 -2.68 1.59 3.01
CA HIS A 188 -3.52 1.06 4.10
C HIS A 188 -3.41 -0.48 4.26
N GLY A 189 -2.58 -1.14 3.46
CA GLY A 189 -2.45 -2.61 3.49
C GLY A 189 -1.77 -3.19 4.75
N LEU A 190 -1.28 -2.35 5.66
CA LEU A 190 -0.66 -2.74 6.94
C LEU A 190 -1.49 -2.29 8.16
N GLU A 191 -2.58 -1.59 7.98
CA GLU A 191 -3.49 -1.17 9.06
C GLU A 191 -4.57 -2.22 9.30
#